data_5224d5ac5f2f7e2d8d469a9dabf25d41
#
_entry.id   5224d5ac5f2f7e2d8d469a9dabf25d41
#
_cell.length_a   1.000
_cell.length_b   1.000
_cell.length_c   1.000
_cell.angle_alpha   90.00
_cell.angle_beta   90.00
_cell.angle_gamma   90.00
#
_symmetry.space_group_name_H-M   'P 1'
#
loop_
_entity.id
_entity.type
_entity.pdbx_description
1 polymer ?
#
loop_
_entity_poly.entity_id
_entity_poly.type
_entity_poly.pdbx_seq_one_letter_code
_entity_poly.pdbx_strand_id
1 'polypeptide(L)'
;MKIYLVGGAVRDNLLNLPVKDKDYLVVGATPEQMLQLGYRQVGKDFPVFLHPKNQQEYALARTERKVGLGYGGFSCHASPDVTLDQDLLRRDLTINAIAQDEDGTLHDPFNGIKDLAERKLRHVSAAFVEDPLRVLRVARFAARFHALGFQIAAETLALMRQISESDELNALTAERVWQEVDKSLAGPHPEVFFEVLNQCGALEVLFPEIFALFGIPQPEKWHPEIDTGVHTLMVLAQAALLTEDKSVRFAALVHDLGKALSPKEQLPKHHGHGQKGLPLIKALCSRLRVPNEMRDLALLVSDQHQNVHQAFELRAETIVKIFDKADFWRKPERLEQLILACTADMRGRTGFENDTYPQGAYLTQCFFVANNIDIAAIIAAGFQGSEIKNALNLRRIEVVSQFKHQLQTQSSTNSQ
;
A
#
# COMPACT_ATOMS: atom_id res chain seq x y z
N MET A 1 38.00 15.35 6.97
CA MET A 1 36.83 14.44 6.88
C MET A 1 36.04 14.57 8.17
N LYS A 2 34.73 14.84 8.06
CA LYS A 2 33.79 14.84 9.18
C LYS A 2 32.62 13.90 8.84
N ILE A 3 32.08 13.21 9.83
CA ILE A 3 31.00 12.23 9.67
C ILE A 3 29.80 12.72 10.48
N TYR A 4 28.63 12.66 9.89
CA TYR A 4 27.38 13.05 10.52
C TYR A 4 26.35 11.96 10.37
N LEU A 5 25.61 11.64 11.43
CA LEU A 5 24.35 10.92 11.32
C LEU A 5 23.32 11.87 10.72
N VAL A 6 22.52 11.43 9.73
CA VAL A 6 21.63 12.35 8.97
C VAL A 6 20.22 11.77 8.75
N GLY A 7 19.31 12.68 8.46
CA GLY A 7 17.99 12.33 7.89
C GLY A 7 17.09 11.57 8.84
N GLY A 8 16.59 10.40 8.36
CA GLY A 8 15.59 9.64 9.06
C GLY A 8 15.96 9.23 10.48
N ALA A 9 17.21 8.85 10.73
CA ALA A 9 17.68 8.43 12.03
C ALA A 9 17.67 9.57 13.06
N VAL A 10 18.12 10.77 12.66
CA VAL A 10 18.12 11.95 13.55
C VAL A 10 16.68 12.38 13.85
N ARG A 11 15.82 12.46 12.84
CA ARG A 11 14.40 12.77 12.99
C ARG A 11 13.70 11.80 13.93
N ASP A 12 13.86 10.49 13.70
CA ASP A 12 13.16 9.46 14.47
C ASP A 12 13.66 9.46 15.93
N ASN A 13 14.96 9.69 16.19
CA ASN A 13 15.49 9.90 17.54
C ASN A 13 14.84 11.12 18.22
N LEU A 14 14.72 12.26 17.54
CA LEU A 14 14.09 13.46 18.08
C LEU A 14 12.59 13.29 18.35
N LEU A 15 11.94 12.37 17.64
CA LEU A 15 10.53 11.99 17.85
C LEU A 15 10.36 10.85 18.87
N ASN A 16 11.44 10.31 19.45
CA ASN A 16 11.44 9.12 20.30
C ASN A 16 10.84 7.89 19.61
N LEU A 17 11.03 7.77 18.30
CA LEU A 17 10.61 6.63 17.50
C LEU A 17 11.78 5.62 17.35
N PRO A 18 11.48 4.32 17.15
CA PRO A 18 12.51 3.33 16.87
C PRO A 18 13.27 3.65 15.58
N VAL A 19 14.61 3.75 15.69
CA VAL A 19 15.50 3.94 14.53
C VAL A 19 15.83 2.56 13.94
N LYS A 20 15.42 2.33 12.69
CA LYS A 20 15.68 1.07 11.97
C LYS A 20 17.02 1.12 11.25
N ASP A 21 17.25 2.18 10.48
CA ASP A 21 18.43 2.35 9.64
C ASP A 21 19.16 3.64 10.00
N LYS A 22 20.49 3.61 9.93
CA LYS A 22 21.35 4.77 10.19
C LYS A 22 22.12 5.11 8.93
N ASP A 23 21.86 6.29 8.39
CA ASP A 23 22.56 6.86 7.24
C ASP A 23 23.60 7.87 7.74
N TYR A 24 24.82 7.74 7.25
CA TYR A 24 25.90 8.66 7.58
C TYR A 24 26.31 9.49 6.35
N LEU A 25 26.54 10.76 6.59
CA LEU A 25 27.07 11.70 5.61
C LEU A 25 28.53 11.99 5.91
N VAL A 26 29.38 11.91 4.89
CA VAL A 26 30.82 12.20 4.99
C VAL A 26 31.11 13.48 4.23
N VAL A 27 31.60 14.49 4.94
CA VAL A 27 32.00 15.78 4.39
C VAL A 27 33.54 15.90 4.37
N GLY A 28 34.09 16.40 3.28
CA GLY A 28 35.53 16.64 3.14
C GLY A 28 36.36 15.39 2.89
N ALA A 29 35.77 14.40 2.16
CA ALA A 29 36.49 13.21 1.72
C ALA A 29 36.25 12.93 0.23
N THR A 30 37.17 12.16 -0.39
CA THR A 30 37.06 11.67 -1.75
C THR A 30 36.68 10.18 -1.76
N PRO A 31 36.14 9.64 -2.89
CA PRO A 31 35.92 8.20 -3.04
C PRO A 31 37.17 7.35 -2.76
N GLU A 32 38.34 7.82 -3.23
CA GLU A 32 39.63 7.14 -3.05
C GLU A 32 40.00 7.03 -1.57
N GLN A 33 39.80 8.12 -0.80
CA GLN A 33 40.05 8.13 0.64
C GLN A 33 39.15 7.14 1.37
N MET A 34 37.83 7.04 0.98
CA MET A 34 36.91 6.08 1.56
C MET A 34 37.37 4.64 1.28
N LEU A 35 37.79 4.34 0.05
CA LEU A 35 38.31 3.03 -0.32
C LEU A 35 39.60 2.67 0.46
N GLN A 36 40.53 3.62 0.63
CA GLN A 36 41.75 3.44 1.42
C GLN A 36 41.45 3.15 2.90
N LEU A 37 40.34 3.68 3.43
CA LEU A 37 39.87 3.40 4.79
C LEU A 37 39.12 2.05 4.90
N GLY A 38 39.05 1.28 3.82
CA GLY A 38 38.45 -0.05 3.77
C GLY A 38 36.93 -0.05 3.57
N TYR A 39 36.33 1.08 3.24
CA TYR A 39 34.90 1.12 2.86
C TYR A 39 34.72 0.51 1.48
N ARG A 40 33.58 -0.12 1.24
CA ARG A 40 33.22 -0.72 -0.05
C ARG A 40 32.16 0.14 -0.76
N GLN A 41 32.49 0.65 -1.94
CA GLN A 41 31.57 1.41 -2.75
C GLN A 41 30.40 0.54 -3.24
N VAL A 42 29.17 1.03 -3.13
CA VAL A 42 27.93 0.45 -3.65
C VAL A 42 27.20 1.50 -4.48
N GLY A 43 26.61 1.07 -5.59
CA GLY A 43 26.00 1.98 -6.56
C GLY A 43 26.98 2.55 -7.58
N LYS A 44 26.52 2.71 -8.83
CA LYS A 44 27.33 3.23 -9.94
C LYS A 44 27.25 4.76 -10.04
N ASP A 45 26.09 5.32 -9.74
CA ASP A 45 25.78 6.72 -10.02
C ASP A 45 25.93 7.63 -8.79
N PHE A 46 25.99 7.06 -7.59
CA PHE A 46 26.09 7.81 -6.34
C PHE A 46 27.20 7.27 -5.45
N PRO A 47 28.03 8.13 -4.84
CA PRO A 47 29.14 7.72 -3.99
C PRO A 47 28.64 7.30 -2.60
N VAL A 48 28.01 6.14 -2.50
CA VAL A 48 27.59 5.48 -1.27
C VAL A 48 28.57 4.34 -0.97
N PHE A 49 28.95 4.20 0.29
CA PHE A 49 29.93 3.26 0.77
C PHE A 49 29.39 2.48 1.95
N LEU A 50 29.70 1.19 2.02
CA LEU A 50 29.40 0.34 3.18
C LEU A 50 30.62 0.31 4.12
N HIS A 51 30.36 0.55 5.38
CA HIS A 51 31.38 0.48 6.43
C HIS A 51 31.89 -0.97 6.60
N PRO A 52 33.22 -1.18 6.69
CA PRO A 52 33.82 -2.53 6.63
C PRO A 52 33.37 -3.48 7.76
N LYS A 53 33.01 -2.97 8.93
CA LYS A 53 32.66 -3.77 10.11
C LYS A 53 31.15 -3.99 10.28
N ASN A 54 30.35 -2.91 10.13
CA ASN A 54 28.91 -2.94 10.48
C ASN A 54 27.98 -2.85 9.25
N GLN A 55 28.54 -2.71 8.04
CA GLN A 55 27.81 -2.62 6.76
C GLN A 55 26.81 -1.44 6.69
N GLN A 56 26.93 -0.45 7.57
CA GLN A 56 26.11 0.76 7.53
C GLN A 56 26.49 1.63 6.33
N GLU A 57 25.53 2.41 5.83
CA GLU A 57 25.70 3.24 4.64
C GLU A 57 26.31 4.61 4.97
N TYR A 58 27.36 4.95 4.23
CA TYR A 58 28.04 6.23 4.29
C TYR A 58 28.03 6.88 2.91
N ALA A 59 27.37 8.03 2.78
CA ALA A 59 27.32 8.79 1.54
C ALA A 59 28.27 9.98 1.60
N LEU A 60 28.99 10.26 0.52
CA LEU A 60 29.73 11.52 0.41
C LEU A 60 28.75 12.68 0.22
N ALA A 61 29.08 13.83 0.86
CA ALA A 61 28.36 15.06 0.66
C ALA A 61 28.35 15.44 -0.83
N ARG A 62 27.18 15.82 -1.34
CA ARG A 62 27.00 16.10 -2.75
C ARG A 62 25.98 17.19 -3.01
N THR A 63 26.11 17.83 -4.14
CA THR A 63 25.07 18.65 -4.75
C THR A 63 24.43 17.88 -5.91
N GLU A 64 23.17 18.11 -6.16
CA GLU A 64 22.44 17.58 -7.30
C GLU A 64 21.92 18.74 -8.14
N ARG A 65 22.06 18.64 -9.47
CA ARG A 65 21.53 19.62 -10.41
C ARG A 65 20.70 18.90 -11.46
N LYS A 66 19.48 19.38 -11.68
CA LYS A 66 18.62 18.89 -12.75
C LYS A 66 19.19 19.32 -14.11
N VAL A 67 19.49 18.36 -14.99
CA VAL A 67 20.02 18.57 -16.36
C VAL A 67 19.09 17.99 -17.43
N GLY A 68 18.01 17.31 -17.03
CA GLY A 68 17.05 16.67 -17.95
C GLY A 68 15.79 16.19 -17.21
N LEU A 69 14.89 15.54 -17.95
CA LEU A 69 13.66 14.95 -17.41
C LEU A 69 13.94 13.60 -16.75
N GLY A 70 13.19 13.29 -15.69
CA GLY A 70 13.19 11.99 -15.02
C GLY A 70 14.43 11.70 -14.17
N TYR A 71 14.57 10.43 -13.74
CA TYR A 71 15.64 10.00 -12.81
C TYR A 71 17.05 10.16 -13.36
N GLY A 72 17.28 9.88 -14.64
CA GLY A 72 18.57 10.07 -15.31
C GLY A 72 18.90 11.54 -15.58
N GLY A 73 17.99 12.48 -15.28
CA GLY A 73 18.14 13.91 -15.50
C GLY A 73 18.88 14.66 -14.41
N PHE A 74 19.53 13.97 -13.46
CA PHE A 74 20.33 14.62 -12.40
C PHE A 74 21.82 14.40 -12.64
N SER A 75 22.59 15.49 -12.59
CA SER A 75 24.04 15.47 -12.46
C SER A 75 24.41 15.58 -10.98
N CYS A 76 25.14 14.60 -10.50
CA CYS A 76 25.61 14.54 -9.12
C CYS A 76 27.05 15.03 -9.04
N HIS A 77 27.31 15.99 -8.18
CA HIS A 77 28.67 16.46 -7.92
C HIS A 77 29.04 16.20 -6.45
N ALA A 78 29.91 15.22 -6.25
CA ALA A 78 30.49 14.89 -4.95
C ALA A 78 31.95 15.31 -4.95
N SER A 79 32.27 16.27 -4.11
CA SER A 79 33.61 16.85 -3.98
C SER A 79 33.88 17.18 -2.51
N PRO A 80 35.15 17.16 -2.04
CA PRO A 80 35.48 17.50 -0.66
C PRO A 80 35.07 18.93 -0.23
N ASP A 81 34.81 19.81 -1.18
CA ASP A 81 34.38 21.20 -0.93
C ASP A 81 32.86 21.31 -0.73
N VAL A 82 32.08 20.25 -1.00
CA VAL A 82 30.66 20.29 -0.72
C VAL A 82 30.42 20.30 0.79
N THR A 83 29.77 21.36 1.26
CA THR A 83 29.49 21.55 2.68
C THR A 83 28.32 20.73 3.17
N LEU A 84 28.19 20.56 4.49
CA LEU A 84 27.01 19.93 5.12
C LEU A 84 25.72 20.62 4.69
N ASP A 85 25.68 21.96 4.74
CA ASP A 85 24.46 22.72 4.42
C ASP A 85 24.04 22.55 2.96
N GLN A 86 25.00 22.44 2.04
CA GLN A 86 24.70 22.17 0.62
C GLN A 86 24.08 20.79 0.40
N ASP A 87 24.53 19.75 1.12
CA ASP A 87 23.89 18.43 1.05
C ASP A 87 22.52 18.44 1.70
N LEU A 88 22.35 19.11 2.83
CA LEU A 88 21.05 19.19 3.50
C LEU A 88 20.03 20.01 2.70
N LEU A 89 20.45 21.04 1.96
CA LEU A 89 19.60 21.91 1.13
C LEU A 89 18.85 21.17 0.03
N ARG A 90 19.44 20.10 -0.53
CA ARG A 90 18.83 19.30 -1.61
C ARG A 90 17.80 18.29 -1.13
N ARG A 91 17.62 18.10 0.18
CA ARG A 91 16.69 17.11 0.75
C ARG A 91 15.24 17.53 0.54
N ASP A 92 14.34 16.56 0.75
CA ASP A 92 12.90 16.74 0.52
C ASP A 92 12.22 17.63 1.59
N LEU A 93 12.39 17.28 2.87
CA LEU A 93 11.73 17.93 3.99
C LEU A 93 12.74 18.45 5.03
N THR A 94 12.43 19.57 5.68
CA THR A 94 13.24 20.16 6.76
C THR A 94 13.50 19.15 7.88
N ILE A 95 12.52 18.36 8.25
CA ILE A 95 12.63 17.31 9.27
C ILE A 95 13.60 16.17 8.88
N ASN A 96 13.97 16.04 7.62
CA ASN A 96 14.94 15.10 7.09
C ASN A 96 16.30 15.79 6.79
N ALA A 97 16.38 17.12 6.98
CA ALA A 97 17.56 17.94 6.71
C ALA A 97 18.27 18.36 8.02
N ILE A 98 18.23 17.47 9.01
CA ILE A 98 18.93 17.62 10.30
C ILE A 98 20.09 16.63 10.31
N ALA A 99 21.24 17.08 10.78
CA ALA A 99 22.44 16.25 10.97
C ALA A 99 22.86 16.25 12.43
N GLN A 100 23.53 15.19 12.87
CA GLN A 100 24.12 15.06 14.19
C GLN A 100 25.56 14.59 14.05
N ASP A 101 26.52 15.30 14.66
CA ASP A 101 27.90 14.88 14.66
C ASP A 101 28.21 13.83 15.75
N GLU A 102 29.50 13.44 15.86
CA GLU A 102 29.91 12.35 16.75
C GLU A 102 29.75 12.69 18.24
N ASP A 103 29.82 13.97 18.61
CA ASP A 103 29.64 14.43 20.00
C ASP A 103 28.16 14.66 20.37
N GLY A 104 27.26 14.47 19.43
CA GLY A 104 25.81 14.60 19.61
C GLY A 104 25.27 16.00 19.28
N THR A 105 26.10 16.95 18.83
CA THR A 105 25.64 18.27 18.44
C THR A 105 24.75 18.22 17.20
N LEU A 106 23.60 18.89 17.26
CA LEU A 106 22.64 18.94 16.15
C LEU A 106 22.95 20.13 15.23
N HIS A 107 22.96 19.87 13.93
CA HIS A 107 23.11 20.86 12.86
C HIS A 107 21.75 20.94 12.10
N ASP A 108 21.07 22.05 12.24
CA ASP A 108 19.73 22.29 11.70
C ASP A 108 19.63 23.64 10.97
N PRO A 109 20.27 23.80 9.80
CA PRO A 109 20.26 25.05 9.07
C PRO A 109 18.89 25.44 8.48
N PHE A 110 17.95 24.52 8.44
CA PHE A 110 16.64 24.71 7.79
C PHE A 110 15.44 24.64 8.77
N ASN A 111 15.68 24.77 10.07
CA ASN A 111 14.65 24.76 11.12
C ASN A 111 13.81 23.47 11.19
N GLY A 112 14.40 22.32 10.86
CA GLY A 112 13.72 21.03 10.93
C GLY A 112 13.28 20.65 12.35
N ILE A 113 14.05 21.01 13.39
CA ILE A 113 13.71 20.80 14.81
C ILE A 113 12.44 21.60 15.16
N LYS A 114 12.32 22.83 14.67
CA LYS A 114 11.12 23.65 14.84
C LYS A 114 9.92 22.99 14.16
N ASP A 115 10.07 22.55 12.91
CA ASP A 115 9.00 21.87 12.18
C ASP A 115 8.60 20.52 12.81
N LEU A 116 9.56 19.80 13.44
CA LEU A 116 9.25 18.62 14.26
C LEU A 116 8.38 18.97 15.47
N ALA A 117 8.69 20.03 16.19
CA ALA A 117 7.92 20.50 17.35
C ALA A 117 6.52 20.97 16.93
N GLU A 118 6.40 21.66 15.80
CA GLU A 118 5.14 22.17 15.26
C GLU A 118 4.34 21.12 14.46
N ARG A 119 4.88 19.90 14.31
CA ARG A 119 4.26 18.83 13.52
C ARG A 119 4.03 19.24 12.06
N LYS A 120 5.03 19.84 11.41
CA LYS A 120 4.95 20.32 10.03
C LYS A 120 5.82 19.48 9.08
N LEU A 121 5.25 19.14 7.93
CA LEU A 121 5.96 18.61 6.77
C LEU A 121 6.22 19.76 5.80
N ARG A 122 7.41 20.34 5.88
CA ARG A 122 7.82 21.50 5.09
C ARG A 122 8.98 21.12 4.17
N HIS A 123 8.93 21.53 2.91
CA HIS A 123 10.05 21.39 1.98
C HIS A 123 11.25 22.24 2.41
N VAL A 124 12.45 21.80 2.05
CA VAL A 124 13.68 22.50 2.45
C VAL A 124 13.92 23.77 1.61
N SER A 125 13.70 23.68 0.30
CA SER A 125 14.04 24.76 -0.64
C SER A 125 13.19 24.71 -1.91
N ALA A 126 13.27 25.75 -2.74
CA ALA A 126 12.62 25.80 -4.06
C ALA A 126 13.06 24.66 -4.99
N ALA A 127 14.23 24.05 -4.80
CA ALA A 127 14.67 22.86 -5.52
C ALA A 127 13.78 21.62 -5.26
N PHE A 128 12.78 21.72 -4.39
CA PHE A 128 11.77 20.69 -4.18
C PHE A 128 11.10 20.27 -5.49
N VAL A 129 10.81 21.18 -6.38
CA VAL A 129 10.15 20.91 -7.67
C VAL A 129 11.02 20.14 -8.67
N GLU A 130 12.30 20.00 -8.43
CA GLU A 130 13.21 19.32 -9.35
C GLU A 130 13.02 17.81 -9.40
N ASP A 131 12.63 17.17 -8.28
CA ASP A 131 12.32 15.72 -8.23
C ASP A 131 10.84 15.48 -7.95
N PRO A 132 10.05 15.10 -8.97
CA PRO A 132 8.61 14.85 -8.80
C PRO A 132 8.27 13.71 -7.84
N LEU A 133 9.21 12.79 -7.55
CA LEU A 133 9.02 11.75 -6.54
C LEU A 133 8.78 12.33 -5.14
N ARG A 134 9.24 13.55 -4.88
CA ARG A 134 9.04 14.21 -3.57
C ARG A 134 7.55 14.37 -3.23
N VAL A 135 6.66 14.49 -4.22
CA VAL A 135 5.20 14.50 -4.01
C VAL A 135 4.76 13.21 -3.30
N LEU A 136 5.18 12.05 -3.81
CA LEU A 136 4.83 10.76 -3.22
C LEU A 136 5.52 10.57 -1.85
N ARG A 137 6.76 11.04 -1.73
CA ARG A 137 7.50 10.97 -0.46
C ARG A 137 6.83 11.78 0.64
N VAL A 138 6.37 13.01 0.35
CA VAL A 138 5.61 13.85 1.30
C VAL A 138 4.30 13.16 1.68
N ALA A 139 3.54 12.63 0.72
CA ALA A 139 2.33 11.87 0.97
C ALA A 139 2.59 10.66 1.90
N ARG A 140 3.69 9.93 1.66
CA ARG A 140 4.10 8.81 2.52
C ARG A 140 4.51 9.26 3.92
N PHE A 141 5.20 10.38 4.07
CA PHE A 141 5.52 10.92 5.39
C PHE A 141 4.27 11.43 6.12
N ALA A 142 3.31 12.03 5.41
CA ALA A 142 2.01 12.39 5.97
C ALA A 142 1.28 11.14 6.52
N ALA A 143 1.23 10.07 5.75
CA ALA A 143 0.68 8.79 6.16
C ALA A 143 1.41 8.20 7.39
N ARG A 144 2.75 8.19 7.35
CA ARG A 144 3.58 7.66 8.44
C ARG A 144 3.39 8.40 9.76
N PHE A 145 3.28 9.72 9.70
CA PHE A 145 3.21 10.57 10.88
C PHE A 145 1.81 11.10 11.18
N HIS A 146 0.78 10.55 10.53
CA HIS A 146 -0.61 10.96 10.71
C HIS A 146 -1.03 10.90 12.20
N ALA A 147 -0.80 9.77 12.86
CA ALA A 147 -1.13 9.57 14.27
C ALA A 147 -0.37 10.52 15.24
N LEU A 148 0.76 11.10 14.79
CA LEU A 148 1.51 12.09 15.55
C LEU A 148 1.00 13.54 15.29
N GLY A 149 -0.03 13.72 14.46
CA GLY A 149 -0.63 15.01 14.15
C GLY A 149 0.14 15.87 13.17
N PHE A 150 1.05 15.28 12.36
CA PHE A 150 1.77 16.04 11.33
C PHE A 150 0.85 16.49 10.21
N GLN A 151 1.06 17.72 9.74
CA GLN A 151 0.35 18.34 8.64
C GLN A 151 1.33 18.89 7.60
N ILE A 152 0.95 18.82 6.34
CA ILE A 152 1.74 19.41 5.24
C ILE A 152 1.62 20.93 5.32
N ALA A 153 2.73 21.64 5.27
CA ALA A 153 2.75 23.10 5.23
C ALA A 153 2.08 23.59 3.93
N ALA A 154 1.31 24.68 4.03
CA ALA A 154 0.51 25.19 2.91
C ALA A 154 1.37 25.48 1.66
N GLU A 155 2.55 26.05 1.85
CA GLU A 155 3.51 26.34 0.79
C GLU A 155 4.09 25.06 0.17
N THR A 156 4.24 23.97 0.92
CA THR A 156 4.67 22.67 0.39
C THR A 156 3.58 22.03 -0.44
N LEU A 157 2.33 22.08 0.05
CA LEU A 157 1.18 21.59 -0.69
C LEU A 157 0.98 22.35 -2.01
N ALA A 158 1.27 23.68 -2.03
CA ALA A 158 1.23 24.47 -3.26
C ALA A 158 2.27 24.01 -4.28
N LEU A 159 3.51 23.71 -3.86
CA LEU A 159 4.54 23.14 -4.74
C LEU A 159 4.16 21.74 -5.24
N MET A 160 3.57 20.91 -4.40
CA MET A 160 3.08 19.59 -4.81
C MET A 160 2.02 19.72 -5.92
N ARG A 161 1.08 20.66 -5.80
CA ARG A 161 0.09 20.96 -6.86
C ARG A 161 0.76 21.43 -8.15
N GLN A 162 1.71 22.35 -8.05
CA GLN A 162 2.47 22.81 -9.22
C GLN A 162 3.15 21.65 -9.96
N ILE A 163 3.75 20.69 -9.23
CA ILE A 163 4.34 19.50 -9.84
C ILE A 163 3.27 18.62 -10.49
N SER A 164 2.11 18.44 -9.84
CA SER A 164 1.01 17.63 -10.36
C SER A 164 0.37 18.20 -11.62
N GLU A 165 0.35 19.52 -11.75
CA GLU A 165 -0.15 20.25 -12.94
C GLU A 165 0.86 20.24 -14.11
N SER A 166 2.11 19.82 -13.84
CA SER A 166 3.14 19.66 -14.87
C SER A 166 3.23 18.23 -15.38
N ASP A 167 3.94 18.00 -16.49
CA ASP A 167 4.16 16.64 -17.02
C ASP A 167 5.23 15.84 -16.24
N GLU A 168 5.79 16.41 -15.16
CA GLU A 168 6.92 15.82 -14.45
C GLU A 168 6.55 14.50 -13.74
N LEU A 169 5.31 14.35 -13.23
CA LEU A 169 4.87 13.10 -12.61
C LEU A 169 4.83 11.94 -13.62
N ASN A 170 4.55 12.22 -14.90
CA ASN A 170 4.53 11.22 -15.96
C ASN A 170 5.93 10.67 -16.29
N ALA A 171 6.98 11.40 -15.93
CA ALA A 171 8.37 10.97 -16.11
C ALA A 171 8.86 10.00 -15.02
N LEU A 172 8.07 9.77 -13.97
CA LEU A 172 8.42 8.81 -12.92
C LEU A 172 8.37 7.37 -13.43
N THR A 173 9.40 6.59 -13.11
CA THR A 173 9.38 5.16 -13.42
C THR A 173 8.40 4.42 -12.52
N ALA A 174 7.77 3.38 -13.07
CA ALA A 174 6.81 2.54 -12.36
C ALA A 174 7.36 2.01 -11.02
N GLU A 175 8.64 1.60 -11.00
CA GLU A 175 9.30 1.08 -9.83
C GLU A 175 9.43 2.11 -8.70
N ARG A 176 9.76 3.36 -9.04
CA ARG A 176 9.86 4.43 -8.04
C ARG A 176 8.50 4.75 -7.44
N VAL A 177 7.47 4.83 -8.28
CA VAL A 177 6.08 5.05 -7.83
C VAL A 177 5.65 3.89 -6.93
N TRP A 178 5.84 2.64 -7.38
CA TRP A 178 5.45 1.46 -6.63
C TRP A 178 6.16 1.35 -5.28
N GLN A 179 7.45 1.68 -5.21
CA GLN A 179 8.19 1.66 -3.94
C GLN A 179 7.58 2.58 -2.88
N GLU A 180 7.10 3.77 -3.24
CA GLU A 180 6.44 4.67 -2.29
C GLU A 180 5.04 4.15 -1.90
N VAL A 181 4.30 3.55 -2.83
CA VAL A 181 3.02 2.87 -2.55
C VAL A 181 3.24 1.69 -1.60
N ASP A 182 4.19 0.80 -1.90
CA ASP A 182 4.48 -0.40 -1.09
C ASP A 182 4.87 -0.04 0.35
N LYS A 183 5.70 1.01 0.52
CA LYS A 183 6.06 1.54 1.84
C LYS A 183 4.87 2.17 2.55
N SER A 184 3.95 2.81 1.83
CA SER A 184 2.74 3.40 2.41
C SER A 184 1.75 2.32 2.84
N LEU A 185 1.56 1.29 2.02
CA LEU A 185 0.73 0.12 2.36
C LEU A 185 1.25 -0.63 3.60
N ALA A 186 2.55 -0.61 3.86
CA ALA A 186 3.13 -1.19 5.08
C ALA A 186 2.93 -0.32 6.34
N GLY A 187 2.52 0.93 6.18
CA GLY A 187 2.30 1.87 7.28
C GLY A 187 0.95 1.69 7.99
N PRO A 188 0.74 2.42 9.11
CA PRO A 188 -0.50 2.34 9.87
C PRO A 188 -1.68 3.10 9.23
N HIS A 189 -1.43 4.10 8.38
CA HIS A 189 -2.43 4.97 7.76
C HIS A 189 -2.23 5.09 6.25
N PRO A 190 -2.30 3.98 5.48
CA PRO A 190 -2.07 4.01 4.04
C PRO A 190 -3.11 4.85 3.28
N GLU A 191 -4.31 5.04 3.81
CA GLU A 191 -5.37 5.89 3.26
C GLU A 191 -4.92 7.34 3.10
N VAL A 192 -4.18 7.86 4.08
CA VAL A 192 -3.69 9.25 4.08
C VAL A 192 -2.75 9.53 2.90
N PHE A 193 -2.00 8.52 2.45
CA PHE A 193 -1.17 8.66 1.26
C PHE A 193 -2.01 9.03 0.03
N PHE A 194 -3.12 8.33 -0.20
CA PHE A 194 -4.00 8.57 -1.34
C PHE A 194 -4.83 9.84 -1.15
N GLU A 195 -5.23 10.17 0.07
CA GLU A 195 -5.89 11.45 0.39
C GLU A 195 -5.01 12.64 0.01
N VAL A 196 -3.74 12.62 0.40
CA VAL A 196 -2.78 13.69 0.07
C VAL A 196 -2.54 13.78 -1.43
N LEU A 197 -2.41 12.65 -2.12
CA LEU A 197 -2.27 12.65 -3.58
C LEU A 197 -3.53 13.22 -4.26
N ASN A 198 -4.72 12.91 -3.76
CA ASN A 198 -5.96 13.52 -4.25
C ASN A 198 -5.99 15.03 -3.99
N GLN A 199 -5.61 15.46 -2.80
CA GLN A 199 -5.59 16.86 -2.41
C GLN A 199 -4.66 17.73 -3.27
N CYS A 200 -3.53 17.17 -3.74
CA CYS A 200 -2.58 17.89 -4.59
C CYS A 200 -2.73 17.61 -6.10
N GLY A 201 -3.73 16.83 -6.54
CA GLY A 201 -3.97 16.48 -7.94
C GLY A 201 -3.10 15.35 -8.50
N ALA A 202 -2.15 14.83 -7.74
CA ALA A 202 -1.26 13.75 -8.18
C ALA A 202 -1.99 12.40 -8.34
N LEU A 203 -3.12 12.20 -7.65
CA LEU A 203 -3.92 10.97 -7.75
C LEU A 203 -4.46 10.77 -9.16
N GLU A 204 -4.98 11.84 -9.78
CA GLU A 204 -5.52 11.81 -11.15
C GLU A 204 -4.44 11.40 -12.17
N VAL A 205 -3.22 11.91 -12.00
CA VAL A 205 -2.11 11.64 -12.91
C VAL A 205 -1.54 10.23 -12.75
N LEU A 206 -1.31 9.80 -11.50
CA LEU A 206 -0.60 8.55 -11.21
C LEU A 206 -1.52 7.33 -11.05
N PHE A 207 -2.75 7.56 -10.60
CA PHE A 207 -3.73 6.52 -10.28
C PHE A 207 -5.13 6.88 -10.78
N PRO A 208 -5.28 7.17 -12.10
CA PRO A 208 -6.56 7.62 -12.67
C PRO A 208 -7.70 6.64 -12.40
N GLU A 209 -7.41 5.34 -12.27
CA GLU A 209 -8.39 4.31 -11.98
C GLU A 209 -9.00 4.49 -10.56
N ILE A 210 -8.18 4.91 -9.59
CA ILE A 210 -8.64 5.19 -8.22
C ILE A 210 -9.32 6.56 -8.17
N PHE A 211 -8.73 7.56 -8.83
CA PHE A 211 -9.30 8.91 -8.90
C PHE A 211 -10.73 8.91 -9.48
N ALA A 212 -10.97 8.07 -10.49
CA ALA A 212 -12.29 7.95 -11.14
C ALA A 212 -13.42 7.46 -10.21
N LEU A 213 -13.11 6.99 -9.00
CA LEU A 213 -14.12 6.59 -7.99
C LEU A 213 -14.69 7.80 -7.23
N PHE A 214 -13.95 8.90 -7.17
CA PHE A 214 -14.43 10.10 -6.48
C PHE A 214 -15.55 10.77 -7.28
N GLY A 215 -16.60 11.17 -6.58
CA GLY A 215 -17.80 11.72 -7.20
C GLY A 215 -18.79 10.67 -7.74
N ILE A 216 -18.48 9.36 -7.63
CA ILE A 216 -19.40 8.29 -8.01
C ILE A 216 -20.30 7.94 -6.83
N PRO A 217 -21.63 8.18 -6.93
CA PRO A 217 -22.54 7.95 -5.81
C PRO A 217 -22.87 6.47 -5.63
N GLN A 218 -23.04 6.04 -4.39
CA GLN A 218 -23.51 4.73 -3.95
C GLN A 218 -24.87 4.83 -3.24
N PRO A 219 -25.64 3.72 -3.11
CA PRO A 219 -26.91 3.76 -2.38
C PRO A 219 -26.68 4.09 -0.90
N GLU A 220 -27.22 5.24 -0.43
CA GLU A 220 -27.08 5.75 0.93
C GLU A 220 -27.50 4.72 2.00
N LYS A 221 -28.50 3.90 1.71
CA LYS A 221 -28.96 2.83 2.63
C LYS A 221 -27.84 1.89 3.06
N TRP A 222 -26.88 1.63 2.17
CA TRP A 222 -25.80 0.66 2.37
C TRP A 222 -24.44 1.32 2.53
N HIS A 223 -24.32 2.57 2.09
CA HIS A 223 -23.11 3.38 2.08
C HIS A 223 -23.45 4.82 2.51
N PRO A 224 -23.55 5.08 3.83
CA PRO A 224 -23.90 6.41 4.34
C PRO A 224 -22.91 7.51 3.92
N GLU A 225 -21.67 7.14 3.61
CA GLU A 225 -20.62 8.01 3.06
C GLU A 225 -20.90 8.44 1.61
N ILE A 226 -21.80 7.76 0.90
CA ILE A 226 -22.30 8.00 -0.47
C ILE A 226 -21.21 7.94 -1.54
N ASP A 227 -20.08 8.61 -1.39
CA ASP A 227 -19.00 8.69 -2.38
C ASP A 227 -18.14 7.44 -2.40
N THR A 228 -17.97 6.83 -3.59
CA THR A 228 -17.19 5.58 -3.75
C THR A 228 -15.69 5.79 -3.47
N GLY A 229 -15.12 6.94 -3.83
CA GLY A 229 -13.71 7.24 -3.55
C GLY A 229 -13.45 7.37 -2.05
N VAL A 230 -14.36 8.07 -1.33
CA VAL A 230 -14.30 8.18 0.14
C VAL A 230 -14.43 6.80 0.76
N HIS A 231 -15.43 5.99 0.36
CA HIS A 231 -15.58 4.60 0.80
C HIS A 231 -14.30 3.79 0.60
N THR A 232 -13.69 3.87 -0.57
CA THR A 232 -12.45 3.14 -0.90
C THR A 232 -11.32 3.45 0.08
N LEU A 233 -11.17 4.72 0.49
CA LEU A 233 -10.15 5.09 1.47
C LEU A 233 -10.52 4.62 2.89
N MET A 234 -11.80 4.66 3.27
CA MET A 234 -12.26 4.09 4.54
C MET A 234 -12.03 2.57 4.59
N VAL A 235 -12.26 1.85 3.48
CA VAL A 235 -11.96 0.41 3.37
C VAL A 235 -10.47 0.15 3.54
N LEU A 236 -9.60 0.96 2.92
CA LEU A 236 -8.15 0.84 3.08
C LEU A 236 -7.72 1.09 4.54
N ALA A 237 -8.29 2.07 5.21
CA ALA A 237 -8.04 2.35 6.63
C ALA A 237 -8.44 1.14 7.50
N GLN A 238 -9.61 0.56 7.26
CA GLN A 238 -10.05 -0.65 7.98
C GLN A 238 -9.15 -1.86 7.68
N ALA A 239 -8.71 -2.05 6.44
CA ALA A 239 -7.76 -3.10 6.10
C ALA A 239 -6.43 -2.93 6.86
N ALA A 240 -5.97 -1.69 7.05
CA ALA A 240 -4.76 -1.41 7.82
C ALA A 240 -4.90 -1.74 9.32
N LEU A 241 -6.10 -1.60 9.88
CA LEU A 241 -6.40 -2.00 11.26
C LEU A 241 -6.50 -3.52 11.43
N LEU A 242 -6.96 -4.23 10.38
CA LEU A 242 -7.22 -5.67 10.45
C LEU A 242 -5.96 -6.52 10.21
N THR A 243 -5.03 -6.07 9.39
CA THR A 243 -3.87 -6.87 9.00
C THR A 243 -2.68 -6.03 8.55
N GLU A 244 -1.47 -6.57 8.72
CA GLU A 244 -0.24 -6.02 8.15
C GLU A 244 0.03 -6.55 6.72
N ASP A 245 -0.77 -7.49 6.21
CA ASP A 245 -0.61 -8.02 4.86
C ASP A 245 -0.93 -6.96 3.80
N LYS A 246 0.12 -6.48 3.14
CA LYS A 246 0.03 -5.49 2.08
C LYS A 246 -0.81 -5.96 0.89
N SER A 247 -0.87 -7.27 0.64
CA SER A 247 -1.68 -7.84 -0.45
C SER A 247 -3.18 -7.65 -0.18
N VAL A 248 -3.60 -7.83 1.07
CA VAL A 248 -4.98 -7.58 1.51
C VAL A 248 -5.31 -6.08 1.43
N ARG A 249 -4.41 -5.22 1.92
CA ARG A 249 -4.58 -3.76 1.87
C ARG A 249 -4.68 -3.24 0.44
N PHE A 250 -3.83 -3.74 -0.46
CA PHE A 250 -3.90 -3.38 -1.88
C PHE A 250 -5.19 -3.90 -2.53
N ALA A 251 -5.59 -5.14 -2.24
CA ALA A 251 -6.85 -5.69 -2.74
C ALA A 251 -8.06 -4.87 -2.26
N ALA A 252 -8.06 -4.45 -0.99
CA ALA A 252 -9.08 -3.57 -0.42
C ALA A 252 -9.12 -2.20 -1.14
N LEU A 253 -7.98 -1.62 -1.49
CA LEU A 253 -7.90 -0.35 -2.22
C LEU A 253 -8.52 -0.43 -3.62
N VAL A 254 -8.40 -1.57 -4.31
CA VAL A 254 -8.75 -1.64 -5.74
C VAL A 254 -9.99 -2.50 -6.04
N HIS A 255 -10.67 -3.05 -5.00
CA HIS A 255 -11.76 -4.02 -5.19
C HIS A 255 -12.95 -3.46 -5.99
N ASP A 256 -13.19 -2.17 -5.86
CA ASP A 256 -14.36 -1.47 -6.39
C ASP A 256 -14.10 -0.62 -7.64
N LEU A 257 -12.94 -0.74 -8.28
CA LEU A 257 -12.58 0.08 -9.46
C LEU A 257 -13.64 0.03 -10.58
N GLY A 258 -14.35 -1.09 -10.70
CA GLY A 258 -15.41 -1.23 -11.71
C GLY A 258 -16.65 -0.36 -11.47
N LYS A 259 -16.83 0.23 -10.29
CA LYS A 259 -17.94 1.16 -10.01
C LYS A 259 -17.83 2.43 -10.86
N ALA A 260 -16.60 2.87 -11.18
CA ALA A 260 -16.35 3.99 -12.09
C ALA A 260 -16.89 3.76 -13.52
N LEU A 261 -17.11 2.51 -13.92
CA LEU A 261 -17.64 2.16 -15.24
C LEU A 261 -19.18 2.01 -15.28
N SER A 262 -19.86 2.37 -14.19
CA SER A 262 -21.32 2.28 -14.14
C SER A 262 -21.97 3.37 -14.99
N PRO A 263 -22.93 3.04 -15.86
CA PRO A 263 -23.68 4.04 -16.63
C PRO A 263 -24.38 5.04 -15.70
N LYS A 264 -24.37 6.32 -16.06
CA LYS A 264 -24.98 7.39 -15.25
C LYS A 264 -26.46 7.14 -14.95
N GLU A 265 -27.18 6.52 -15.89
CA GLU A 265 -28.61 6.21 -15.77
C GLU A 265 -28.91 5.09 -14.75
N GLN A 266 -27.89 4.32 -14.38
CA GLN A 266 -28.02 3.24 -13.39
C GLN A 266 -27.62 3.65 -11.98
N LEU A 267 -26.97 4.81 -11.84
CA LEU A 267 -26.55 5.29 -10.54
C LEU A 267 -27.76 5.50 -9.60
N PRO A 268 -27.60 5.22 -8.33
CA PRO A 268 -26.41 4.80 -7.61
C PRO A 268 -26.16 3.28 -7.57
N LYS A 269 -26.68 2.50 -8.50
CA LYS A 269 -26.49 1.04 -8.57
C LYS A 269 -25.31 0.67 -9.47
N HIS A 270 -24.52 -0.33 -9.04
CA HIS A 270 -23.29 -0.74 -9.71
C HIS A 270 -23.31 -2.24 -10.11
N HIS A 271 -24.23 -2.62 -11.01
CA HIS A 271 -24.39 -4.01 -11.41
C HIS A 271 -23.11 -4.57 -12.08
N GLY A 272 -22.60 -5.68 -11.54
CA GLY A 272 -21.46 -6.42 -12.07
C GLY A 272 -20.13 -5.64 -12.00
N HIS A 273 -20.00 -4.67 -11.09
CA HIS A 273 -18.79 -3.87 -10.95
C HIS A 273 -17.56 -4.72 -10.65
N GLY A 274 -17.68 -5.81 -9.87
CA GLY A 274 -16.55 -6.69 -9.59
C GLY A 274 -15.89 -7.23 -10.85
N GLN A 275 -16.70 -7.75 -11.81
CA GLN A 275 -16.18 -8.23 -13.09
C GLN A 275 -15.66 -7.11 -14.00
N LYS A 276 -16.35 -5.97 -14.00
CA LYS A 276 -15.93 -4.77 -14.77
C LYS A 276 -14.62 -4.19 -14.27
N GLY A 277 -14.29 -4.36 -12.98
CA GLY A 277 -13.05 -3.92 -12.35
C GLY A 277 -11.81 -4.72 -12.78
N LEU A 278 -11.97 -5.99 -13.17
CA LEU A 278 -10.83 -6.87 -13.46
C LEU A 278 -9.87 -6.32 -14.53
N PRO A 279 -10.33 -5.79 -15.68
CA PRO A 279 -9.43 -5.17 -16.65
C PRO A 279 -8.70 -3.95 -16.10
N LEU A 280 -9.35 -3.11 -15.29
CA LEU A 280 -8.75 -1.92 -14.68
C LEU A 280 -7.65 -2.32 -13.69
N ILE A 281 -7.88 -3.31 -12.83
CA ILE A 281 -6.89 -3.85 -11.90
C ILE A 281 -5.68 -4.40 -12.67
N LYS A 282 -5.91 -5.17 -13.75
CA LYS A 282 -4.82 -5.70 -14.58
C LYS A 282 -3.99 -4.58 -15.21
N ALA A 283 -4.63 -3.56 -15.76
CA ALA A 283 -3.97 -2.41 -16.37
C ALA A 283 -3.13 -1.62 -15.35
N LEU A 284 -3.71 -1.30 -14.18
CA LEU A 284 -3.03 -0.65 -13.07
C LEU A 284 -1.81 -1.45 -12.62
N CYS A 285 -1.97 -2.75 -12.37
CA CYS A 285 -0.90 -3.62 -11.92
C CYS A 285 0.23 -3.76 -12.94
N SER A 286 -0.10 -3.86 -14.23
CA SER A 286 0.88 -3.91 -15.32
C SER A 286 1.67 -2.60 -15.43
N ARG A 287 0.97 -1.46 -15.38
CA ARG A 287 1.56 -0.12 -15.49
C ARG A 287 2.50 0.20 -14.32
N LEU A 288 2.13 -0.17 -13.10
CA LEU A 288 2.91 0.09 -11.89
C LEU A 288 3.84 -1.06 -11.49
N ARG A 289 3.88 -2.16 -12.24
CA ARG A 289 4.68 -3.35 -11.94
C ARG A 289 4.41 -3.94 -10.55
N VAL A 290 3.13 -3.98 -10.19
CA VAL A 290 2.67 -4.59 -8.93
C VAL A 290 3.05 -6.07 -8.90
N PRO A 291 3.54 -6.62 -7.77
CA PRO A 291 3.85 -8.04 -7.63
C PRO A 291 2.65 -8.93 -8.00
N ASN A 292 2.92 -10.03 -8.69
CA ASN A 292 1.87 -10.94 -9.19
C ASN A 292 0.94 -11.45 -8.08
N GLU A 293 1.49 -11.73 -6.91
CA GLU A 293 0.71 -12.22 -5.77
C GLU A 293 -0.33 -11.19 -5.30
N MET A 294 0.07 -9.92 -5.19
CA MET A 294 -0.83 -8.83 -4.83
C MET A 294 -1.91 -8.61 -5.91
N ARG A 295 -1.51 -8.65 -7.19
CA ARG A 295 -2.44 -8.56 -8.32
C ARG A 295 -3.48 -9.69 -8.29
N ASP A 296 -3.03 -10.93 -8.09
CA ASP A 296 -3.89 -12.10 -8.15
C ASP A 296 -4.91 -12.09 -6.99
N LEU A 297 -4.50 -11.64 -5.80
CA LEU A 297 -5.44 -11.43 -4.69
C LEU A 297 -6.42 -10.29 -4.98
N ALA A 298 -5.97 -9.17 -5.53
CA ALA A 298 -6.83 -8.06 -5.89
C ALA A 298 -7.90 -8.45 -6.92
N LEU A 299 -7.52 -9.24 -7.92
CA LEU A 299 -8.46 -9.79 -8.90
C LEU A 299 -9.48 -10.73 -8.25
N LEU A 300 -9.05 -11.56 -7.32
CA LEU A 300 -9.93 -12.47 -6.57
C LEU A 300 -10.94 -11.69 -5.72
N VAL A 301 -10.47 -10.70 -4.97
CA VAL A 301 -11.32 -9.88 -4.10
C VAL A 301 -12.35 -9.12 -4.93
N SER A 302 -11.92 -8.43 -5.99
CA SER A 302 -12.84 -7.70 -6.88
C SER A 302 -13.92 -8.62 -7.48
N ASP A 303 -13.53 -9.82 -7.91
CA ASP A 303 -14.44 -10.79 -8.52
C ASP A 303 -15.42 -11.41 -7.52
N GLN A 304 -15.02 -11.62 -6.26
CA GLN A 304 -15.76 -12.47 -5.32
C GLN A 304 -16.36 -11.74 -4.11
N HIS A 305 -15.97 -10.49 -3.81
CA HIS A 305 -16.45 -9.80 -2.59
C HIS A 305 -17.98 -9.78 -2.47
N GLN A 306 -18.70 -9.54 -3.56
CA GLN A 306 -20.17 -9.57 -3.54
C GLN A 306 -20.73 -10.94 -3.17
N ASN A 307 -20.15 -12.02 -3.69
CA ASN A 307 -20.53 -13.38 -3.32
C ASN A 307 -20.25 -13.65 -1.84
N VAL A 308 -19.09 -13.16 -1.33
CA VAL A 308 -18.73 -13.33 0.08
C VAL A 308 -19.72 -12.59 0.99
N HIS A 309 -20.15 -11.38 0.63
CA HIS A 309 -21.17 -10.64 1.40
C HIS A 309 -22.51 -11.37 1.45
N GLN A 310 -22.86 -12.11 0.39
CA GLN A 310 -24.08 -12.89 0.28
C GLN A 310 -23.89 -14.39 0.63
N ALA A 311 -22.82 -14.74 1.36
CA ALA A 311 -22.39 -16.12 1.56
C ALA A 311 -23.50 -17.04 2.10
N PHE A 312 -24.36 -16.54 2.99
CA PHE A 312 -25.48 -17.34 3.55
C PHE A 312 -26.55 -17.71 2.51
N GLU A 313 -26.71 -16.89 1.47
CA GLU A 313 -27.69 -17.08 0.41
C GLU A 313 -27.17 -18.00 -0.71
N LEU A 314 -25.85 -18.16 -0.83
CA LEU A 314 -25.24 -18.93 -1.89
C LEU A 314 -25.61 -20.42 -1.80
N ARG A 315 -25.78 -21.07 -2.94
CA ARG A 315 -25.87 -22.52 -3.03
C ARG A 315 -24.52 -23.17 -2.72
N ALA A 316 -24.53 -24.39 -2.15
CA ALA A 316 -23.32 -25.14 -1.84
C ALA A 316 -22.40 -25.29 -3.06
N GLU A 317 -22.96 -25.52 -4.24
CA GLU A 317 -22.22 -25.58 -5.50
C GLU A 317 -21.49 -24.25 -5.82
N THR A 318 -22.11 -23.09 -5.56
CA THR A 318 -21.49 -21.78 -5.77
C THR A 318 -20.34 -21.56 -4.80
N ILE A 319 -20.51 -21.95 -3.53
CA ILE A 319 -19.45 -21.86 -2.51
C ILE A 319 -18.24 -22.71 -2.93
N VAL A 320 -18.44 -23.95 -3.34
CA VAL A 320 -17.34 -24.83 -3.80
C VAL A 320 -16.68 -24.28 -5.06
N LYS A 321 -17.44 -23.70 -6.01
CA LYS A 321 -16.88 -23.02 -7.19
C LYS A 321 -15.99 -21.83 -6.83
N ILE A 322 -16.34 -21.06 -5.79
CA ILE A 322 -15.48 -19.98 -5.29
C ILE A 322 -14.16 -20.58 -4.79
N PHE A 323 -14.20 -21.64 -4.01
CA PHE A 323 -13.02 -22.29 -3.47
C PHE A 323 -12.11 -22.87 -4.58
N ASP A 324 -12.70 -23.46 -5.63
CA ASP A 324 -11.97 -23.94 -6.80
C ASP A 324 -11.30 -22.79 -7.56
N LYS A 325 -12.06 -21.73 -7.87
CA LYS A 325 -11.58 -20.57 -8.63
C LYS A 325 -10.46 -19.82 -7.91
N ALA A 326 -10.56 -19.73 -6.60
CA ALA A 326 -9.57 -19.08 -5.74
C ALA A 326 -8.35 -19.96 -5.42
N ASP A 327 -8.39 -21.24 -5.80
CA ASP A 327 -7.34 -22.22 -5.51
C ASP A 327 -7.10 -22.44 -4.00
N PHE A 328 -8.16 -22.35 -3.18
CA PHE A 328 -8.03 -22.49 -1.72
C PHE A 328 -7.53 -23.86 -1.27
N TRP A 329 -7.75 -24.90 -2.10
CA TRP A 329 -7.28 -26.25 -1.79
C TRP A 329 -5.76 -26.38 -1.71
N ARG A 330 -5.04 -25.55 -2.49
CA ARG A 330 -3.58 -25.51 -2.51
C ARG A 330 -3.02 -24.29 -1.75
N LYS A 331 -3.82 -23.23 -1.63
CA LYS A 331 -3.46 -21.93 -1.02
C LYS A 331 -4.54 -21.51 -0.03
N PRO A 332 -4.69 -22.24 1.09
CA PRO A 332 -5.76 -21.98 2.07
C PRO A 332 -5.66 -20.58 2.71
N GLU A 333 -4.48 -20.01 2.79
CA GLU A 333 -4.25 -18.64 3.28
C GLU A 333 -5.02 -17.58 2.49
N ARG A 334 -5.32 -17.82 1.21
CA ARG A 334 -6.12 -16.92 0.38
C ARG A 334 -7.55 -16.76 0.85
N LEU A 335 -8.10 -17.76 1.54
CA LEU A 335 -9.46 -17.64 2.10
C LEU A 335 -9.46 -16.59 3.22
N GLU A 336 -8.50 -16.62 4.12
CA GLU A 336 -8.36 -15.63 5.18
C GLU A 336 -8.14 -14.23 4.59
N GLN A 337 -7.25 -14.11 3.60
CA GLN A 337 -6.99 -12.84 2.90
C GLN A 337 -8.26 -12.27 2.25
N LEU A 338 -9.06 -13.10 1.56
CA LEU A 338 -10.34 -12.69 0.98
C LEU A 338 -11.33 -12.24 2.06
N ILE A 339 -11.44 -12.98 3.16
CA ILE A 339 -12.33 -12.65 4.28
C ILE A 339 -11.91 -11.33 4.92
N LEU A 340 -10.61 -11.10 5.14
CA LEU A 340 -10.10 -9.86 5.71
C LEU A 340 -10.41 -8.65 4.81
N ALA A 341 -10.24 -8.78 3.49
CA ALA A 341 -10.57 -7.73 2.55
C ALA A 341 -12.08 -7.42 2.54
N CYS A 342 -12.94 -8.45 2.56
CA CYS A 342 -14.41 -8.26 2.63
C CYS A 342 -14.86 -7.72 3.99
N THR A 343 -14.15 -8.07 5.08
CA THR A 343 -14.41 -7.48 6.41
C THR A 343 -14.07 -6.00 6.40
N ALA A 344 -12.94 -5.63 5.78
CA ALA A 344 -12.55 -4.23 5.62
C ALA A 344 -13.58 -3.44 4.80
N ASP A 345 -14.08 -4.01 3.71
CA ASP A 345 -15.14 -3.40 2.88
C ASP A 345 -16.42 -3.15 3.70
N MET A 346 -16.90 -4.14 4.44
CA MET A 346 -18.06 -3.96 5.30
C MET A 346 -17.83 -2.91 6.38
N ARG A 347 -16.68 -2.92 7.05
CA ARG A 347 -16.32 -1.96 8.11
C ARG A 347 -15.91 -0.59 7.58
N GLY A 348 -15.58 -0.46 6.31
CA GLY A 348 -15.29 0.80 5.62
C GLY A 348 -16.52 1.63 5.33
N ARG A 349 -17.66 1.35 5.97
CA ARG A 349 -18.92 2.10 5.88
C ARG A 349 -19.15 2.88 7.15
N THR A 350 -19.60 4.11 7.02
CA THR A 350 -19.89 4.98 8.19
C THR A 350 -20.89 4.32 9.13
N GLY A 351 -20.49 4.13 10.38
CA GLY A 351 -21.31 3.52 11.43
C GLY A 351 -21.20 1.99 11.54
N PHE A 352 -20.40 1.33 10.67
CA PHE A 352 -20.19 -0.12 10.69
C PHE A 352 -18.77 -0.53 11.08
N GLU A 353 -17.95 0.41 11.52
CA GLU A 353 -16.50 0.24 11.73
C GLU A 353 -16.14 -0.90 12.70
N ASN A 354 -17.04 -1.20 13.64
CA ASN A 354 -16.84 -2.22 14.68
C ASN A 354 -17.77 -3.44 14.52
N ASP A 355 -18.52 -3.53 13.45
CA ASP A 355 -19.47 -4.61 13.25
C ASP A 355 -18.77 -5.95 13.03
N THR A 356 -19.45 -7.01 13.47
CA THR A 356 -19.01 -8.38 13.21
C THR A 356 -19.28 -8.77 11.76
N TYR A 357 -18.43 -9.63 11.20
CA TYR A 357 -18.58 -10.15 9.84
C TYR A 357 -18.79 -11.68 9.84
N PRO A 358 -20.00 -12.16 10.15
CA PRO A 358 -20.28 -13.59 10.33
C PRO A 358 -20.12 -14.41 9.04
N GLN A 359 -20.19 -13.78 7.87
CA GLN A 359 -19.97 -14.44 6.56
C GLN A 359 -18.57 -15.07 6.49
N GLY A 360 -17.57 -14.42 7.07
CA GLY A 360 -16.19 -14.92 7.13
C GLY A 360 -16.11 -16.26 7.89
N ALA A 361 -16.65 -16.31 9.12
CA ALA A 361 -16.66 -17.52 9.93
C ALA A 361 -17.45 -18.64 9.23
N TYR A 362 -18.56 -18.31 8.62
CA TYR A 362 -19.38 -19.27 7.87
C TYR A 362 -18.63 -19.88 6.68
N LEU A 363 -17.97 -19.08 5.84
CA LEU A 363 -17.18 -19.59 4.72
C LEU A 363 -15.98 -20.42 5.18
N THR A 364 -15.33 -20.04 6.28
CA THR A 364 -14.25 -20.82 6.89
C THR A 364 -14.73 -22.20 7.30
N GLN A 365 -15.92 -22.30 7.91
CA GLN A 365 -16.51 -23.59 8.28
C GLN A 365 -16.90 -24.40 7.04
N CYS A 366 -17.49 -23.77 6.02
CA CYS A 366 -17.79 -24.45 4.74
C CYS A 366 -16.52 -25.02 4.10
N PHE A 367 -15.42 -24.25 4.13
CA PHE A 367 -14.13 -24.73 3.62
C PHE A 367 -13.59 -25.90 4.44
N PHE A 368 -13.64 -25.80 5.77
CA PHE A 368 -13.18 -26.87 6.65
C PHE A 368 -13.89 -28.20 6.37
N VAL A 369 -15.23 -28.23 6.30
CA VAL A 369 -15.97 -29.47 6.01
C VAL A 369 -15.68 -30.00 4.61
N ALA A 370 -15.51 -29.12 3.61
CA ALA A 370 -15.20 -29.48 2.24
C ALA A 370 -13.76 -29.97 2.03
N ASN A 371 -12.83 -29.55 2.89
CA ASN A 371 -11.41 -29.94 2.80
C ASN A 371 -11.10 -31.24 3.56
N ASN A 372 -11.97 -31.65 4.50
CA ASN A 372 -11.80 -32.87 5.30
C ASN A 372 -12.43 -34.12 4.68
N ILE A 373 -12.41 -34.24 3.35
CA ILE A 373 -12.93 -35.40 2.63
C ILE A 373 -11.85 -36.49 2.52
N ASP A 374 -12.24 -37.72 2.83
CA ASP A 374 -11.37 -38.89 2.63
C ASP A 374 -11.25 -39.23 1.13
N ILE A 375 -10.15 -38.81 0.52
CA ILE A 375 -9.84 -39.08 -0.88
C ILE A 375 -9.56 -40.60 -1.09
N ALA A 376 -9.00 -41.30 -0.07
CA ALA A 376 -8.75 -42.72 -0.18
C ALA A 376 -10.03 -43.54 -0.34
N ALA A 377 -11.10 -43.11 0.33
CA ALA A 377 -12.43 -43.73 0.14
C ALA A 377 -12.98 -43.56 -1.28
N ILE A 378 -12.74 -42.42 -1.93
CA ILE A 378 -13.14 -42.19 -3.32
C ILE A 378 -12.35 -43.11 -4.27
N ILE A 379 -11.04 -43.27 -4.06
CA ILE A 379 -10.19 -44.17 -4.84
C ILE A 379 -10.62 -45.64 -4.63
N ALA A 380 -10.89 -46.02 -3.38
CA ALA A 380 -11.37 -47.37 -3.05
C ALA A 380 -12.72 -47.69 -3.67
N ALA A 381 -13.57 -46.69 -3.94
CA ALA A 381 -14.83 -46.86 -4.68
C ALA A 381 -14.68 -47.08 -6.19
N GLY A 382 -13.42 -47.13 -6.71
CA GLY A 382 -13.10 -47.52 -8.09
C GLY A 382 -12.93 -46.34 -9.06
N PHE A 383 -13.04 -45.07 -8.61
CA PHE A 383 -12.82 -43.89 -9.46
C PHE A 383 -11.33 -43.74 -9.85
N GLN A 384 -11.06 -43.36 -11.10
CA GLN A 384 -9.70 -43.23 -11.64
C GLN A 384 -9.52 -41.92 -12.41
N GLY A 385 -8.28 -41.40 -12.42
CA GLY A 385 -7.92 -40.25 -13.23
C GLY A 385 -8.81 -39.01 -12.97
N SER A 386 -9.44 -38.50 -14.02
CA SER A 386 -10.33 -37.32 -13.96
C SER A 386 -11.63 -37.56 -13.19
N GLU A 387 -12.06 -38.83 -13.06
CA GLU A 387 -13.25 -39.19 -12.30
C GLU A 387 -13.10 -38.92 -10.81
N ILE A 388 -11.87 -39.09 -10.25
CA ILE A 388 -11.58 -38.77 -8.86
C ILE A 388 -11.85 -37.27 -8.58
N LYS A 389 -11.43 -36.38 -9.49
CA LYS A 389 -11.69 -34.93 -9.36
C LYS A 389 -13.21 -34.64 -9.34
N ASN A 390 -13.96 -35.23 -10.23
CA ASN A 390 -15.41 -35.05 -10.32
C ASN A 390 -16.13 -35.59 -9.07
N ALA A 391 -15.79 -36.79 -8.62
CA ALA A 391 -16.33 -37.41 -7.42
C ALA A 391 -16.00 -36.58 -6.17
N LEU A 392 -14.75 -36.10 -6.04
CA LEU A 392 -14.33 -35.24 -4.95
C LEU A 392 -15.14 -33.92 -4.94
N ASN A 393 -15.35 -33.32 -6.11
CA ASN A 393 -16.10 -32.08 -6.22
C ASN A 393 -17.58 -32.26 -5.83
N LEU A 394 -18.22 -33.35 -6.28
CA LEU A 394 -19.60 -33.71 -5.87
C LEU A 394 -19.67 -33.93 -4.35
N ARG A 395 -18.71 -34.62 -3.77
CA ARG A 395 -18.67 -34.86 -2.32
C ARG A 395 -18.49 -33.59 -1.53
N ARG A 396 -17.65 -32.64 -2.01
CA ARG A 396 -17.50 -31.29 -1.44
C ARG A 396 -18.82 -30.54 -1.41
N ILE A 397 -19.55 -30.53 -2.52
CA ILE A 397 -20.87 -29.90 -2.62
C ILE A 397 -21.86 -30.56 -1.63
N GLU A 398 -21.86 -31.87 -1.53
CA GLU A 398 -22.73 -32.60 -0.63
C GLU A 398 -22.48 -32.24 0.84
N VAL A 399 -21.24 -32.28 1.32
CA VAL A 399 -20.91 -31.98 2.73
C VAL A 399 -21.18 -30.52 3.07
N VAL A 400 -20.94 -29.57 2.15
CA VAL A 400 -21.29 -28.16 2.34
C VAL A 400 -22.82 -28.01 2.40
N SER A 401 -23.60 -28.73 1.56
CA SER A 401 -25.07 -28.72 1.59
C SER A 401 -25.61 -29.23 2.92
N GLN A 402 -25.09 -30.37 3.40
CA GLN A 402 -25.45 -30.94 4.70
C GLN A 402 -25.17 -29.99 5.84
N PHE A 403 -23.98 -29.35 5.85
CA PHE A 403 -23.60 -28.35 6.84
C PHE A 403 -24.55 -27.15 6.85
N LYS A 404 -24.91 -26.61 5.67
CA LYS A 404 -25.90 -25.53 5.56
C LYS A 404 -27.25 -25.91 6.17
N HIS A 405 -27.74 -27.09 5.88
CA HIS A 405 -29.02 -27.58 6.41
C HIS A 405 -29.00 -27.73 7.94
N GLN A 406 -27.89 -28.23 8.50
CA GLN A 406 -27.72 -28.34 9.97
C GLN A 406 -27.79 -26.97 10.66
N LEU A 407 -27.13 -25.95 10.09
CA LEU A 407 -27.17 -24.58 10.63
C LEU A 407 -28.58 -23.99 10.61
N GLN A 408 -29.34 -24.21 9.52
CA GLN A 408 -30.72 -23.72 9.41
C GLN A 408 -31.64 -24.37 10.44
N THR A 409 -31.48 -25.66 10.69
CA THR A 409 -32.30 -26.42 11.66
C THR A 409 -31.98 -25.93 13.11
N GLN A 410 -30.70 -25.71 13.44
CA GLN A 410 -30.31 -25.19 14.76
C GLN A 410 -30.82 -23.76 15.02
N SER A 411 -30.80 -22.88 14.01
CA SER A 411 -31.34 -21.54 14.13
C SER A 411 -32.85 -21.53 14.35
N SER A 412 -33.60 -22.47 13.74
CA SER A 412 -35.05 -22.61 13.91
C SER A 412 -35.42 -23.14 15.31
N THR A 413 -34.56 -23.96 15.92
CA THR A 413 -34.82 -24.55 17.26
C THR A 413 -34.50 -23.53 18.39
N ASN A 414 -33.55 -22.62 18.18
CA ASN A 414 -33.20 -21.58 19.16
C ASN A 414 -34.12 -20.34 19.12
N SER A 415 -35.06 -20.31 18.17
CA SER A 415 -36.05 -19.21 18.00
C SER A 415 -37.41 -19.56 18.57
N GLN A 416 -37.56 -20.73 19.14
CA GLN A 416 -38.73 -21.20 19.90
C GLN A 416 -38.43 -21.18 21.41
#